data_c5ea9c39466c04e92fd61b70c27a978b
#
_entry.id   c5ea9c39466c04e92fd61b70c27a978b
#
_cell.length_a   1.000
_cell.length_b   1.000
_cell.length_c   1.000
_cell.angle_alpha   90.00
_cell.angle_beta   90.00
_cell.angle_gamma   90.00
#
_symmetry.space_group_name_H-M   'P 1'
#
loop_
_entity.id
_entity.type
_entity.pdbx_description
1 polymer ?
#
loop_
_entity_poly.entity_id
_entity_poly.type
_entity_poly.pdbx_seq_one_letter_code
_entity_poly.pdbx_strand_id
1 'polypeptide(L)'
;MRLFRIYVDGALFYHPHLSKLAVTRAEVKEDAENIDSLTLSAPYNHPYLAAIRPMASVIVCKKGNQTVFEGRALDDGSDFYNTHTWTCESALAYLKDTIQPPYDYKGSLRGLLEYFVAEHNKTVEEQKQFSVGTVTVTDENDYIAYSCSDFSVTMDAIREKLIDTHGGYLRLRYTETGKVL
;
A
#
# COMPACT_ATOMS: atom_id res chain seq x y z
N MET A 1 -12.88 16.41 -17.48
CA MET A 1 -11.70 16.46 -16.58
C MET A 1 -11.96 15.52 -15.40
N ARG A 2 -11.09 14.53 -15.14
CA ARG A 2 -11.28 13.63 -13.99
C ARG A 2 -10.74 14.33 -12.73
N LEU A 3 -11.60 14.56 -11.75
CA LEU A 3 -11.26 15.25 -10.51
C LEU A 3 -10.63 14.30 -9.50
N PHE A 4 -9.62 14.79 -8.77
CA PHE A 4 -9.06 14.10 -7.63
C PHE A 4 -9.89 14.36 -6.37
N ARG A 5 -10.10 13.35 -5.57
CA ARG A 5 -10.76 13.39 -4.26
C ARG A 5 -9.95 12.57 -3.27
N ILE A 6 -9.94 12.99 -2.01
CA ILE A 6 -9.28 12.25 -0.93
C ILE A 6 -10.34 11.91 0.12
N TYR A 7 -10.28 10.69 0.59
CA TYR A 7 -11.13 10.17 1.65
C TYR A 7 -10.24 9.69 2.80
N VAL A 8 -10.71 9.88 4.02
CA VAL A 8 -10.10 9.38 5.25
C VAL A 8 -11.15 8.53 5.96
N ASP A 9 -10.85 7.27 6.21
CA ASP A 9 -11.78 6.29 6.81
C ASP A 9 -13.17 6.28 6.12
N GLY A 10 -13.17 6.44 4.78
CA GLY A 10 -14.38 6.50 3.95
C GLY A 10 -15.07 7.87 3.90
N ALA A 11 -14.74 8.83 4.78
CA ALA A 11 -15.29 10.17 4.77
C ALA A 11 -14.52 11.09 3.80
N LEU A 12 -15.24 11.98 3.12
CA LEU A 12 -14.65 12.93 2.18
C LEU A 12 -13.78 13.95 2.93
N PHE A 13 -12.47 13.93 2.68
CA PHE A 13 -11.49 14.86 3.25
C PHE A 13 -11.17 16.01 2.29
N TYR A 14 -10.99 15.73 1.01
CA TYR A 14 -10.70 16.73 -0.02
C TYR A 14 -11.61 16.62 -1.22
N HIS A 15 -12.09 17.78 -1.70
CA HIS A 15 -12.80 17.88 -2.97
C HIS A 15 -12.48 19.25 -3.62
N PRO A 16 -12.10 19.28 -4.91
CA PRO A 16 -11.61 20.50 -5.57
C PRO A 16 -12.65 21.63 -5.69
N HIS A 17 -13.95 21.29 -5.59
CA HIS A 17 -15.03 22.30 -5.63
C HIS A 17 -15.55 22.73 -4.26
N LEU A 18 -14.99 22.19 -3.17
CA LEU A 18 -15.41 22.51 -1.81
C LEU A 18 -14.29 23.26 -1.09
N SER A 19 -14.35 24.59 -1.07
CA SER A 19 -13.31 25.44 -0.46
C SER A 19 -13.04 25.12 1.02
N LYS A 20 -14.06 24.66 1.76
CA LYS A 20 -13.92 24.23 3.16
C LYS A 20 -13.08 22.96 3.33
N LEU A 21 -12.94 22.17 2.26
CA LEU A 21 -12.15 20.93 2.22
C LEU A 21 -10.90 21.10 1.35
N ALA A 22 -10.36 22.32 1.29
CA ALA A 22 -9.15 22.59 0.53
C ALA A 22 -7.92 22.02 1.24
N VAL A 23 -7.03 21.42 0.48
CA VAL A 23 -5.69 21.00 0.92
C VAL A 23 -4.65 21.90 0.24
N THR A 24 -3.50 22.09 0.89
CA THR A 24 -2.41 22.91 0.34
C THR A 24 -1.48 22.09 -0.52
N ARG A 25 -1.40 20.76 -0.28
CA ARG A 25 -0.61 19.83 -1.08
C ARG A 25 -1.25 18.44 -1.04
N ALA A 26 -1.26 17.78 -2.18
CA ALA A 26 -1.53 16.35 -2.28
C ALA A 26 -0.70 15.80 -3.45
N GLU A 27 0.34 15.05 -3.14
CA GLU A 27 1.28 14.53 -4.12
C GLU A 27 1.47 13.04 -3.92
N VAL A 28 1.05 12.25 -4.88
CA VAL A 28 1.32 10.80 -4.95
C VAL A 28 2.59 10.60 -5.76
N LYS A 29 3.56 9.92 -5.16
CA LYS A 29 4.79 9.48 -5.81
C LYS A 29 4.72 7.97 -5.98
N GLU A 30 4.63 7.54 -7.23
CA GLU A 30 4.76 6.12 -7.61
C GLU A 30 6.26 5.76 -7.65
N ASP A 31 6.60 4.60 -7.08
CA ASP A 31 7.95 4.08 -7.05
C ASP A 31 7.94 2.61 -7.48
N ALA A 32 8.63 2.28 -8.58
CA ALA A 32 8.62 0.93 -9.14
C ALA A 32 9.35 -0.09 -8.27
N GLU A 33 10.35 0.35 -7.49
CA GLU A 33 11.20 -0.52 -6.68
C GLU A 33 10.82 -0.51 -5.19
N ASN A 34 10.05 0.50 -4.78
CA ASN A 34 9.68 0.71 -3.39
C ASN A 34 8.16 0.87 -3.20
N ILE A 35 7.78 1.29 -2.02
CA ILE A 35 6.39 1.56 -1.66
C ILE A 35 6.03 2.97 -2.12
N ASP A 36 4.92 3.09 -2.85
CA ASP A 36 4.38 4.38 -3.24
C ASP A 36 4.08 5.24 -2.00
N SER A 37 4.24 6.53 -2.14
CA SER A 37 3.99 7.48 -1.05
C SER A 37 3.01 8.57 -1.45
N LEU A 38 2.33 9.13 -0.44
CA LEU A 38 1.52 10.32 -0.58
C LEU A 38 1.99 11.36 0.45
N THR A 39 2.29 12.57 -0.02
CA THR A 39 2.41 13.73 0.86
C THR A 39 1.10 14.50 0.82
N LEU A 40 0.44 14.64 1.97
CA LEU A 40 -0.81 15.35 2.12
C LEU A 40 -0.63 16.52 3.12
N SER A 41 -0.99 17.75 2.71
CA SER A 41 -0.93 18.90 3.62
C SER A 41 -2.25 19.65 3.61
N ALA A 42 -2.72 20.06 4.79
CA ALA A 42 -3.94 20.82 4.95
C ALA A 42 -3.75 21.99 5.93
N PRO A 43 -4.44 23.12 5.72
CA PRO A 43 -4.33 24.29 6.58
C PRO A 43 -4.98 24.01 7.94
N TYR A 44 -4.57 24.76 8.97
CA TYR A 44 -5.04 24.63 10.37
C TYR A 44 -6.57 24.69 10.54
N ASN A 45 -7.26 25.36 9.64
CA ASN A 45 -8.72 25.53 9.68
C ASN A 45 -9.47 24.46 8.88
N HIS A 46 -8.79 23.43 8.41
CA HIS A 46 -9.45 22.30 7.76
C HIS A 46 -10.32 21.53 8.76
N PRO A 47 -11.62 21.29 8.48
CA PRO A 47 -12.56 20.78 9.49
C PRO A 47 -12.27 19.36 9.99
N TYR A 48 -11.47 18.61 9.26
CA TYR A 48 -11.20 17.18 9.53
C TYR A 48 -9.73 16.85 9.80
N LEU A 49 -8.93 17.81 10.31
CA LEU A 49 -7.52 17.52 10.65
C LEU A 49 -7.39 16.34 11.60
N ALA A 50 -8.20 16.32 12.65
CA ALA A 50 -8.19 15.26 13.66
C ALA A 50 -8.71 13.89 13.15
N ALA A 51 -9.23 13.84 11.92
CA ALA A 51 -9.66 12.57 11.34
C ALA A 51 -8.46 11.68 10.91
N ILE A 52 -7.31 12.30 10.59
CA ILE A 52 -6.11 11.56 10.20
C ILE A 52 -5.34 11.18 11.46
N ARG A 53 -5.34 9.91 11.78
CA ARG A 53 -4.58 9.31 12.89
C ARG A 53 -3.45 8.48 12.31
N PRO A 54 -2.17 8.84 12.58
CA PRO A 54 -1.02 8.06 12.13
C PRO A 54 -1.17 6.58 12.46
N MET A 55 -0.77 5.72 11.55
CA MET A 55 -0.80 4.25 11.61
C MET A 55 -2.21 3.62 11.71
N ALA A 56 -3.28 4.41 11.87
CA ALA A 56 -4.63 3.92 12.11
C ALA A 56 -5.61 4.25 10.97
N SER A 57 -5.59 5.49 10.43
CA SER A 57 -6.55 5.91 9.41
C SER A 57 -6.15 5.43 8.02
N VAL A 58 -7.15 5.00 7.26
CA VAL A 58 -7.01 4.64 5.84
C VAL A 58 -7.25 5.88 4.97
N ILE A 59 -6.27 6.24 4.17
CA ILE A 59 -6.32 7.36 3.24
C ILE A 59 -6.46 6.83 1.82
N VAL A 60 -7.51 7.27 1.12
CA VAL A 60 -7.80 6.83 -0.26
C VAL A 60 -7.84 8.04 -1.18
N CYS A 61 -6.99 8.06 -2.20
CA CYS A 61 -7.05 9.05 -3.28
C CYS A 61 -7.73 8.44 -4.51
N LYS A 62 -8.72 9.15 -5.03
CA LYS A 62 -9.44 8.75 -6.25
C LYS A 62 -9.30 9.79 -7.35
N LYS A 63 -9.12 9.32 -8.58
CA LYS A 63 -9.21 10.10 -9.82
C LYS A 63 -10.49 9.71 -10.57
N GLY A 64 -11.52 10.53 -10.46
CA GLY A 64 -12.86 10.08 -10.84
C GLY A 64 -13.32 8.95 -9.91
N ASN A 65 -13.64 7.78 -10.45
CA ASN A 65 -14.02 6.60 -9.66
C ASN A 65 -12.86 5.63 -9.44
N GLN A 66 -11.71 5.87 -10.07
CA GLN A 66 -10.55 5.00 -9.94
C GLN A 66 -9.74 5.36 -8.70
N THR A 67 -9.44 4.40 -7.84
CA THR A 67 -8.47 4.54 -6.77
C THR A 67 -7.07 4.60 -7.38
N VAL A 68 -6.30 5.63 -7.04
CA VAL A 68 -4.91 5.84 -7.47
C VAL A 68 -3.92 5.68 -6.32
N PHE A 69 -4.40 5.76 -5.08
CA PHE A 69 -3.62 5.53 -3.88
C PHE A 69 -4.57 5.09 -2.76
N GLU A 70 -4.16 4.09 -2.01
CA GLU A 70 -4.73 3.72 -0.72
C GLU A 70 -3.58 3.38 0.22
N GLY A 71 -3.66 3.86 1.46
CA GLY A 71 -2.61 3.63 2.42
C GLY A 71 -2.89 4.27 3.75
N ARG A 72 -1.85 4.48 4.55
CA ARG A 72 -1.93 5.04 5.91
C ARG A 72 -0.94 6.19 6.10
N ALA A 73 -1.24 7.13 6.98
CA ALA A 73 -0.29 8.13 7.44
C ALA A 73 0.72 7.50 8.40
N LEU A 74 1.99 7.86 8.27
CA LEU A 74 3.07 7.46 9.18
C LEU A 74 3.23 8.44 10.33
N ASP A 75 3.13 9.72 10.03
CA ASP A 75 3.38 10.82 10.95
C ASP A 75 2.41 11.98 10.72
N ASP A 76 2.43 12.93 11.63
CA ASP A 76 1.77 14.24 11.53
C ASP A 76 2.77 15.30 11.96
N GLY A 77 3.15 16.16 11.02
CA GLY A 77 3.99 17.32 11.26
C GLY A 77 3.21 18.62 11.09
N SER A 78 3.61 19.68 11.77
CA SER A 78 3.07 21.03 11.54
C SER A 78 4.20 22.04 11.38
N ASP A 79 3.97 23.01 10.50
CA ASP A 79 4.88 24.13 10.28
C ASP A 79 4.52 25.37 11.14
N PHE A 80 5.30 26.43 10.98
CA PHE A 80 5.08 27.70 11.67
C PHE A 80 3.69 28.32 11.40
N TYR A 81 3.09 28.04 10.25
CA TYR A 81 1.76 28.51 9.87
C TYR A 81 0.65 27.56 10.31
N ASN A 82 0.99 26.55 11.12
CA ASN A 82 0.09 25.48 11.53
C ASN A 82 -0.54 24.72 10.33
N THR A 83 0.20 24.59 9.22
CA THR A 83 -0.15 23.68 8.15
C THR A 83 0.23 22.26 8.60
N HIS A 84 -0.74 21.38 8.69
CA HIS A 84 -0.49 19.97 8.97
C HIS A 84 -0.01 19.27 7.73
N THR A 85 1.01 18.42 7.87
CA THR A 85 1.55 17.61 6.78
C THR A 85 1.71 16.17 7.23
N TRP A 86 1.14 15.25 6.48
CA TRP A 86 1.26 13.81 6.68
C TRP A 86 2.08 13.19 5.56
N THR A 87 3.05 12.38 5.95
CA THR A 87 3.71 11.44 5.05
C THR A 87 2.96 10.12 5.13
N CYS A 88 2.51 9.63 3.98
CA CYS A 88 1.73 8.41 3.92
C CYS A 88 2.46 7.38 3.06
N GLU A 89 2.32 6.10 3.41
CA GLU A 89 2.78 4.96 2.62
C GLU A 89 1.58 4.19 2.05
N SER A 90 1.75 3.63 0.84
CA SER A 90 0.66 2.89 0.21
C SER A 90 0.37 1.57 0.91
N ALA A 91 -0.78 0.98 0.58
CA ALA A 91 -1.23 -0.29 1.16
C ALA A 91 -0.22 -1.44 0.98
N LEU A 92 0.71 -1.36 0.03
CA LEU A 92 1.79 -2.33 -0.12
C LEU A 92 2.62 -2.47 1.17
N ALA A 93 2.70 -1.40 1.98
CA ALA A 93 3.38 -1.40 3.26
C ALA A 93 2.75 -2.34 4.30
N TYR A 94 1.49 -2.75 4.15
CA TYR A 94 0.89 -3.73 5.06
C TYR A 94 1.62 -5.08 5.06
N LEU A 95 2.33 -5.42 3.97
CA LEU A 95 3.21 -6.59 3.93
C LEU A 95 4.41 -6.51 4.88
N LYS A 96 4.75 -5.30 5.38
CA LYS A 96 5.77 -5.14 6.43
C LYS A 96 5.26 -5.42 7.83
N ASP A 97 3.94 -5.43 8.02
CA ASP A 97 3.32 -5.61 9.33
C ASP A 97 3.11 -7.09 9.69
N THR A 98 3.42 -7.99 8.78
CA THR A 98 3.17 -9.43 8.94
C THR A 98 4.44 -10.25 8.77
N ILE A 99 4.42 -11.46 9.34
CA ILE A 99 5.57 -12.35 9.42
C ILE A 99 5.23 -13.67 8.73
N GLN A 100 6.14 -14.15 7.91
CA GLN A 100 6.11 -15.48 7.33
C GLN A 100 6.66 -16.50 8.33
N PRO A 101 5.95 -17.59 8.60
CA PRO A 101 6.49 -18.69 9.39
C PRO A 101 7.57 -19.46 8.60
N PRO A 102 8.35 -20.31 9.26
CA PRO A 102 9.22 -21.27 8.58
C PRO A 102 8.46 -22.08 7.52
N TYR A 103 9.08 -22.32 6.37
CA TYR A 103 8.45 -23.02 5.26
C TYR A 103 9.43 -23.86 4.44
N ASP A 104 8.90 -24.86 3.77
CA ASP A 104 9.55 -25.63 2.69
C ASP A 104 8.60 -25.59 1.49
N TYR A 105 8.97 -24.87 0.44
CA TYR A 105 8.15 -24.64 -0.73
C TYR A 105 8.82 -25.20 -1.99
N LYS A 106 8.02 -25.91 -2.78
CA LYS A 106 8.40 -26.40 -4.11
C LYS A 106 7.26 -26.12 -5.08
N GLY A 107 7.55 -25.43 -6.16
CA GLY A 107 6.55 -25.04 -7.15
C GLY A 107 6.96 -23.84 -7.99
N SER A 108 6.00 -23.17 -8.60
CA SER A 108 6.24 -21.98 -9.43
C SER A 108 6.53 -20.73 -8.59
N LEU A 109 7.16 -19.71 -9.20
CA LEU A 109 7.32 -18.38 -8.59
C LEU A 109 5.98 -17.76 -8.21
N ARG A 110 4.97 -17.89 -9.09
CA ARG A 110 3.61 -17.45 -8.81
C ARG A 110 3.05 -18.11 -7.54
N GLY A 111 3.20 -19.44 -7.44
CA GLY A 111 2.70 -20.16 -6.28
C GLY A 111 3.40 -19.77 -4.98
N LEU A 112 4.69 -19.41 -5.01
CA LEU A 112 5.39 -18.89 -3.83
C LEU A 112 4.85 -17.51 -3.41
N LEU A 113 4.58 -16.61 -4.37
CA LEU A 113 3.94 -15.33 -4.06
C LEU A 113 2.54 -15.54 -3.47
N GLU A 114 1.75 -16.45 -4.06
CA GLU A 114 0.42 -16.81 -3.54
C GLU A 114 0.50 -17.38 -2.12
N TYR A 115 1.51 -18.19 -1.82
CA TYR A 115 1.75 -18.71 -0.47
C TYR A 115 2.03 -17.56 0.52
N PHE A 116 2.97 -16.65 0.20
CA PHE A 116 3.28 -15.52 1.08
C PHE A 116 2.09 -14.60 1.31
N VAL A 117 1.33 -14.32 0.27
CA VAL A 117 0.11 -13.50 0.36
C VAL A 117 -0.97 -14.22 1.17
N ALA A 118 -1.12 -15.52 1.04
CA ALA A 118 -2.08 -16.29 1.84
C ALA A 118 -1.74 -16.27 3.34
N GLU A 119 -0.45 -16.41 3.70
CA GLU A 119 -0.02 -16.30 5.11
C GLU A 119 -0.26 -14.88 5.66
N HIS A 120 0.06 -13.83 4.88
CA HIS A 120 -0.29 -12.46 5.24
C HIS A 120 -1.79 -12.30 5.49
N ASN A 121 -2.63 -12.74 4.56
CA ASN A 121 -4.09 -12.57 4.62
C ASN A 121 -4.73 -13.27 5.83
N LYS A 122 -4.13 -14.34 6.37
CA LYS A 122 -4.62 -15.02 7.58
C LYS A 122 -4.51 -14.16 8.85
N THR A 123 -3.60 -13.19 8.84
CA THR A 123 -3.22 -12.43 10.04
C THR A 123 -3.76 -11.00 10.06
N VAL A 124 -4.35 -10.55 8.97
CA VAL A 124 -4.83 -9.16 8.80
C VAL A 124 -6.32 -9.10 8.55
N GLU A 125 -6.91 -7.94 8.83
CA GLU A 125 -8.29 -7.62 8.49
C GLU A 125 -8.50 -7.59 6.97
N GLU A 126 -9.71 -7.86 6.51
CA GLU A 126 -10.09 -7.94 5.08
C GLU A 126 -9.64 -6.73 4.26
N GLN A 127 -9.76 -5.54 4.84
CA GLN A 127 -9.31 -4.29 4.20
C GLN A 127 -7.80 -4.19 3.97
N LYS A 128 -6.99 -5.05 4.59
CA LYS A 128 -5.52 -5.10 4.41
C LYS A 128 -5.07 -6.29 3.57
N GLN A 129 -5.99 -7.13 3.14
CA GLN A 129 -5.69 -8.31 2.34
C GLN A 129 -5.37 -7.97 0.88
N PHE A 130 -4.66 -8.88 0.24
CA PHE A 130 -4.30 -8.81 -1.17
C PHE A 130 -4.72 -10.09 -1.90
N SER A 131 -4.89 -9.95 -3.22
CA SER A 131 -4.93 -11.07 -4.16
C SER A 131 -3.72 -11.01 -5.08
N VAL A 132 -3.34 -12.15 -5.64
CA VAL A 132 -2.25 -12.22 -6.62
C VAL A 132 -2.84 -12.14 -8.02
N GLY A 133 -2.37 -11.17 -8.78
CA GLY A 133 -2.77 -10.94 -10.16
C GLY A 133 -1.92 -11.71 -11.17
N THR A 134 -1.46 -11.01 -12.20
CA THR A 134 -0.64 -11.60 -13.26
C THR A 134 0.83 -11.55 -12.85
N VAL A 135 1.46 -12.70 -12.73
CA VAL A 135 2.91 -12.83 -12.56
C VAL A 135 3.51 -13.09 -13.93
N THR A 136 4.43 -12.24 -14.37
CA THR A 136 5.11 -12.29 -15.67
C THR A 136 6.53 -12.81 -15.57
N VAL A 137 7.09 -12.86 -14.36
CA VAL A 137 8.42 -13.41 -14.10
C VAL A 137 8.27 -14.91 -13.89
N THR A 138 9.05 -15.67 -14.64
CA THR A 138 9.15 -17.14 -14.53
C THR A 138 10.62 -17.54 -14.49
N ASP A 139 10.94 -18.64 -13.84
CA ASP A 139 12.22 -19.28 -14.03
C ASP A 139 12.17 -20.23 -15.25
N GLU A 140 13.32 -20.74 -15.67
CA GLU A 140 13.43 -21.56 -16.89
C GLU A 140 12.55 -22.80 -16.88
N ASN A 141 12.29 -23.39 -15.72
CA ASN A 141 11.50 -24.61 -15.55
C ASN A 141 10.15 -24.39 -14.90
N ASP A 142 9.80 -23.15 -14.56
CA ASP A 142 8.66 -22.78 -13.70
C ASP A 142 8.61 -23.62 -12.41
N TYR A 143 9.77 -23.94 -11.86
CA TYR A 143 9.92 -24.77 -10.67
C TYR A 143 11.09 -24.35 -9.82
N ILE A 144 10.79 -23.86 -8.63
CA ILE A 144 11.75 -23.44 -7.60
C ILE A 144 11.61 -24.29 -6.34
N ALA A 145 12.66 -24.41 -5.56
CA ALA A 145 12.67 -25.04 -4.26
C ALA A 145 13.33 -24.10 -3.26
N TYR A 146 12.55 -23.58 -2.32
CA TYR A 146 13.02 -22.70 -1.25
C TYR A 146 12.56 -23.19 0.12
N SER A 147 13.47 -23.17 1.08
CA SER A 147 13.15 -23.39 2.49
C SER A 147 13.68 -22.26 3.35
N CYS A 148 12.99 -21.97 4.42
CA CYS A 148 13.41 -21.02 5.45
C CYS A 148 13.07 -21.63 6.81
N SER A 149 14.04 -21.69 7.70
CA SER A 149 13.86 -22.21 9.06
C SER A 149 13.46 -21.12 10.06
N ASP A 150 13.55 -19.85 9.65
CA ASP A 150 13.35 -18.69 10.50
C ASP A 150 12.09 -17.93 10.11
N PHE A 151 11.60 -17.12 11.04
CA PHE A 151 10.57 -16.15 10.76
C PHE A 151 11.15 -14.95 10.00
N SER A 152 10.44 -14.45 9.00
CA SER A 152 10.84 -13.26 8.23
C SER A 152 9.65 -12.34 7.99
N VAL A 153 9.90 -11.03 7.86
CA VAL A 153 8.85 -10.07 7.45
C VAL A 153 8.36 -10.42 6.05
N THR A 154 7.05 -10.40 5.83
CA THR A 154 6.46 -10.83 4.54
C THR A 154 7.04 -10.05 3.35
N MET A 155 7.18 -8.72 3.47
CA MET A 155 7.78 -7.90 2.41
C MET A 155 9.22 -8.31 2.13
N ASP A 156 10.01 -8.60 3.15
CA ASP A 156 11.41 -8.97 3.01
C ASP A 156 11.54 -10.37 2.38
N ALA A 157 10.66 -11.31 2.76
CA ALA A 157 10.60 -12.63 2.14
C ALA A 157 10.27 -12.55 0.64
N ILE A 158 9.29 -11.71 0.26
CA ILE A 158 8.94 -11.46 -1.15
C ILE A 158 10.13 -10.84 -1.89
N ARG A 159 10.75 -9.83 -1.30
CA ARG A 159 11.89 -9.13 -1.92
C ARG A 159 13.07 -10.09 -2.12
N GLU A 160 13.52 -10.74 -1.08
CA GLU A 160 14.69 -11.62 -1.10
C GLU A 160 14.49 -12.83 -2.02
N LYS A 161 13.35 -13.53 -1.89
CA LYS A 161 13.15 -14.82 -2.58
C LYS A 161 12.61 -14.67 -4.00
N LEU A 162 11.92 -13.57 -4.31
CA LEU A 162 11.32 -13.37 -5.63
C LEU A 162 12.04 -12.26 -6.39
N ILE A 163 12.05 -11.02 -5.87
CA ILE A 163 12.51 -9.86 -6.63
C ILE A 163 14.03 -9.88 -6.82
N ASP A 164 14.80 -10.01 -5.74
CA ASP A 164 16.27 -9.94 -5.78
C ASP A 164 16.87 -11.15 -6.49
N THR A 165 16.20 -12.31 -6.42
CA THR A 165 16.69 -13.55 -7.01
C THR A 165 16.30 -13.73 -8.48
N HIS A 166 15.06 -13.37 -8.84
CA HIS A 166 14.50 -13.61 -10.18
C HIS A 166 14.25 -12.33 -10.98
N GLY A 167 14.49 -11.18 -10.38
CA GLY A 167 14.23 -9.88 -11.01
C GLY A 167 12.77 -9.46 -10.98
N GLY A 168 12.48 -8.35 -11.64
CA GLY A 168 11.15 -7.78 -11.68
C GLY A 168 10.85 -6.83 -10.51
N TYR A 169 9.59 -6.53 -10.31
CA TYR A 169 9.10 -5.67 -9.24
C TYR A 169 7.66 -6.03 -8.85
N LEU A 170 7.28 -5.69 -7.64
CA LEU A 170 5.92 -5.88 -7.13
C LEU A 170 5.10 -4.61 -7.36
N ARG A 171 3.97 -4.74 -8.04
CA ARG A 171 3.09 -3.60 -8.33
C ARG A 171 1.70 -3.79 -7.75
N LEU A 172 1.27 -2.81 -6.96
CA LEU A 172 -0.07 -2.77 -6.41
C LEU A 172 -1.06 -2.15 -7.41
N ARG A 173 -2.18 -2.81 -7.62
CA ARG A 173 -3.33 -2.31 -8.38
C ARG A 173 -4.59 -2.33 -7.53
N TYR A 174 -5.41 -1.31 -7.68
CA TYR A 174 -6.71 -1.21 -7.04
C TYR A 174 -7.80 -1.58 -8.04
N THR A 175 -8.60 -2.57 -7.70
CA THR A 175 -9.73 -3.06 -8.50
C THR A 175 -11.04 -2.88 -7.74
N GLU A 176 -12.17 -3.20 -8.37
CA GLU A 176 -13.47 -3.21 -7.69
C GLU A 176 -13.55 -4.30 -6.61
N THR A 177 -12.76 -5.36 -6.76
CA THR A 177 -12.74 -6.50 -5.83
C THR A 177 -11.64 -6.40 -4.77
N GLY A 178 -10.85 -5.33 -4.76
CA GLY A 178 -9.80 -5.10 -3.76
C GLY A 178 -8.42 -4.78 -4.34
N LYS A 179 -7.39 -5.11 -3.58
CA LYS A 179 -5.98 -4.87 -3.87
C LYS A 179 -5.35 -6.09 -4.52
N VAL A 180 -4.69 -5.87 -5.68
CA VAL A 180 -4.08 -6.93 -6.50
C VAL A 180 -2.58 -6.63 -6.65
N LEU A 181 -1.74 -7.61 -6.31
CA LEU A 181 -0.30 -7.60 -6.47
C LEU A 181 0.12 -8.19 -7.80
#